data_d59dbe4705581915fb11313c6e468737
#
_entry.id   d59dbe4705581915fb11313c6e468737
#
_cell.length_a   1.000
_cell.length_b   1.000
_cell.length_c   1.000
_cell.angle_alpha   90.00
_cell.angle_beta   90.00
_cell.angle_gamma   90.00
#
_symmetry.space_group_name_H-M   'P 1'
#
loop_
_entity.id
_entity.type
_entity.pdbx_description
1 polymer ?
#
loop_
_entity_poly.entity_id
_entity_poly.type
_entity_poly.pdbx_seq_one_letter_code
_entity_poly.pdbx_strand_id
1 'polypeptide(L)'
;MSRSFHTEGIILKNYRFGEIHKGVVFLSPREGLVDAVAFGAYSPKGKLRTVTDPPCMGTLYLYRDPVKGLMKITDMDCRSCFPGIRESVRKFFHASVFLETVLRTFGGEGPFVYRLLGEALSLLEAMPEEKLTELLVQFLFRYLSSAGVAPNLELCGTCGKERSDREPRYYRPGGVELYCGECSHPEDGVIPSGGVSYIQYTHTLPLVEALQVRLEETSLQSLKGYLLSCIQSLSMGSLKSLRTAEGFL
;
A
#
# COMPACT_ATOMS: atom_id res chain seq x y z
N MET A 1 -5.22 32.55 -1.00
CA MET A 1 -4.52 31.37 -0.44
C MET A 1 -3.03 31.69 -0.32
N SER A 2 -2.38 31.32 0.78
CA SER A 2 -0.93 31.50 0.94
C SER A 2 -0.19 30.67 -0.12
N ARG A 3 0.86 31.26 -0.72
CA ARG A 3 1.69 30.56 -1.71
C ARG A 3 2.59 29.52 -1.04
N SER A 4 2.94 29.73 0.23
CA SER A 4 3.73 28.84 1.04
C SER A 4 2.84 28.20 2.08
N PHE A 5 2.96 26.89 2.25
CA PHE A 5 2.25 26.10 3.25
C PHE A 5 3.07 24.86 3.58
N HIS A 6 2.66 24.13 4.61
CA HIS A 6 3.27 22.85 4.97
C HIS A 6 2.20 21.77 5.15
N THR A 7 2.59 20.53 4.95
CA THR A 7 1.75 19.36 5.16
C THR A 7 2.59 18.16 5.57
N GLU A 8 1.98 17.25 6.32
CA GLU A 8 2.55 15.92 6.51
C GLU A 8 2.55 15.18 5.18
N GLY A 9 3.57 14.34 4.96
CA GLY A 9 3.64 13.55 3.73
C GLY A 9 4.50 12.31 3.88
N ILE A 10 4.18 11.30 3.05
CA ILE A 10 4.98 10.08 2.85
C ILE A 10 5.45 10.08 1.41
N ILE A 11 6.76 10.04 1.20
CA ILE A 11 7.35 9.99 -0.14
C ILE A 11 7.10 8.61 -0.74
N LEU A 12 6.39 8.58 -1.87
CA LEU A 12 6.03 7.34 -2.57
C LEU A 12 6.98 7.03 -3.72
N LYS A 13 7.43 8.06 -4.44
CA LYS A 13 8.28 7.92 -5.63
C LYS A 13 9.10 9.16 -5.85
N ASN A 14 10.29 8.98 -6.39
CA ASN A 14 11.06 10.06 -6.99
C ASN A 14 11.41 9.74 -8.46
N TYR A 15 11.74 10.79 -9.21
CA TYR A 15 12.19 10.69 -10.59
C TYR A 15 13.12 11.87 -10.93
N ARG A 16 13.89 11.72 -11.98
CA ARG A 16 14.79 12.80 -12.42
C ARG A 16 13.99 13.91 -13.10
N PHE A 17 14.19 15.13 -12.65
CA PHE A 17 13.59 16.34 -13.23
C PHE A 17 14.70 17.32 -13.64
N GLY A 18 15.04 17.34 -14.93
CA GLY A 18 16.22 18.05 -15.41
C GLY A 18 17.54 17.44 -14.93
N GLU A 19 18.60 18.24 -14.85
CA GLU A 19 19.95 17.74 -14.55
C GLU A 19 20.18 17.50 -13.04
N ILE A 20 19.80 18.50 -12.23
CA ILE A 20 20.10 18.54 -10.80
C ILE A 20 18.87 18.52 -9.89
N HIS A 21 17.67 18.41 -10.46
CA HIS A 21 16.41 18.46 -9.71
C HIS A 21 15.78 17.08 -9.60
N LYS A 22 14.97 16.89 -8.57
CA LYS A 22 14.24 15.66 -8.31
C LYS A 22 12.72 15.94 -8.34
N GLY A 23 11.99 15.24 -9.20
CA GLY A 23 10.53 15.14 -9.09
C GLY A 23 10.19 14.18 -7.95
N VAL A 24 9.20 14.51 -7.16
CA VAL A 24 8.83 13.78 -5.94
C VAL A 24 7.32 13.65 -5.88
N VAL A 25 6.82 12.42 -5.86
CA VAL A 25 5.42 12.14 -5.59
C VAL A 25 5.28 11.68 -4.15
N PHE A 26 4.39 12.36 -3.41
CA PHE A 26 4.12 12.02 -2.01
C PHE A 26 2.62 11.98 -1.72
N LEU A 27 2.24 11.22 -0.70
CA LEU A 27 0.89 11.19 -0.16
C LEU A 27 0.79 12.15 1.03
N SER A 28 -0.16 13.08 0.94
CA SER A 28 -0.53 13.96 2.05
C SER A 28 -1.92 13.59 2.59
N PRO A 29 -2.18 13.67 3.90
CA PRO A 29 -3.50 13.43 4.45
C PRO A 29 -4.53 14.48 4.03
N ARG A 30 -4.08 15.68 3.64
CA ARG A 30 -4.96 16.81 3.26
C ARG A 30 -5.04 17.03 1.76
N GLU A 31 -3.90 16.90 1.08
CA GLU A 31 -3.78 17.23 -0.36
C GLU A 31 -3.91 15.98 -1.26
N GLY A 32 -3.97 14.77 -0.66
CA GLY A 32 -3.94 13.52 -1.44
C GLY A 32 -2.57 13.25 -2.07
N LEU A 33 -2.56 12.74 -3.29
CA LEU A 33 -1.32 12.57 -4.07
C LEU A 33 -0.87 13.92 -4.63
N VAL A 34 0.36 14.28 -4.31
CA VAL A 34 0.99 15.53 -4.77
C VAL A 34 2.25 15.21 -5.55
N ASP A 35 2.38 15.80 -6.74
CA ASP A 35 3.63 15.80 -7.51
C ASP A 35 4.32 17.17 -7.35
N ALA A 36 5.56 17.17 -6.88
CA ALA A 36 6.30 18.36 -6.56
C ALA A 36 7.78 18.24 -6.97
N VAL A 37 8.47 19.38 -7.08
CA VAL A 37 9.88 19.42 -7.48
C VAL A 37 10.75 19.87 -6.30
N ALA A 38 11.74 19.05 -5.97
CA ALA A 38 12.83 19.38 -5.07
C ALA A 38 14.02 19.92 -5.87
N PHE A 39 14.12 21.26 -5.96
CA PHE A 39 15.15 21.93 -6.75
C PHE A 39 16.53 21.72 -6.15
N GLY A 40 17.52 21.39 -6.99
CA GLY A 40 18.90 21.18 -6.57
C GLY A 40 19.12 19.93 -5.70
N ALA A 41 18.16 19.03 -5.59
CA ALA A 41 18.26 17.84 -4.75
C ALA A 41 19.44 16.92 -5.14
N TYR A 42 19.81 16.86 -6.43
CA TYR A 42 20.96 16.09 -6.91
C TYR A 42 22.27 16.89 -6.92
N SER A 43 22.27 18.16 -6.50
CA SER A 43 23.53 18.89 -6.34
C SER A 43 24.37 18.30 -5.19
N PRO A 44 25.71 18.47 -5.19
CA PRO A 44 26.57 17.92 -4.12
C PRO A 44 26.20 18.37 -2.70
N LYS A 45 25.60 19.56 -2.56
CA LYS A 45 25.16 20.14 -1.28
C LYS A 45 23.63 20.14 -1.14
N GLY A 46 22.92 19.33 -1.91
CA GLY A 46 21.46 19.30 -1.92
C GLY A 46 20.87 18.74 -0.62
N LYS A 47 20.32 19.62 0.24
CA LYS A 47 19.69 19.23 1.52
C LYS A 47 18.55 18.24 1.37
N LEU A 48 17.81 18.33 0.25
CA LEU A 48 16.65 17.48 -0.04
C LEU A 48 17.01 16.14 -0.68
N ARG A 49 18.30 15.81 -0.84
CA ARG A 49 18.75 14.63 -1.59
C ARG A 49 18.23 13.33 -1.01
N THR A 50 18.41 13.12 0.29
CA THR A 50 18.07 11.86 0.98
C THR A 50 16.66 11.86 1.57
N VAL A 51 16.22 12.98 2.12
CA VAL A 51 14.91 13.10 2.77
C VAL A 51 13.74 12.98 1.78
N THR A 52 13.98 13.17 0.48
CA THR A 52 12.99 12.97 -0.58
C THR A 52 13.13 11.62 -1.29
N ASP A 53 13.85 10.65 -0.71
CA ASP A 53 13.87 9.28 -1.20
C ASP A 53 12.79 8.43 -0.52
N PRO A 54 12.08 7.55 -1.27
CA PRO A 54 11.12 6.63 -0.67
C PRO A 54 11.81 5.47 0.09
N PRO A 55 11.17 4.97 1.15
CA PRO A 55 10.13 5.64 1.90
C PRO A 55 10.74 6.63 2.90
N CYS A 56 10.30 7.87 2.85
CA CYS A 56 10.57 8.84 3.92
C CYS A 56 9.26 9.51 4.30
N MET A 57 9.06 9.83 5.57
CA MET A 57 7.86 10.55 6.03
C MET A 57 8.24 11.71 6.95
N GLY A 58 7.44 12.76 6.89
CA GLY A 58 7.66 13.97 7.71
C GLY A 58 6.82 15.14 7.24
N THR A 59 7.22 16.33 7.67
CA THR A 59 6.56 17.60 7.30
C THR A 59 7.27 18.20 6.09
N LEU A 60 6.53 18.34 4.98
CA LEU A 60 7.02 19.00 3.77
C LEU A 60 6.60 20.47 3.76
N TYR A 61 7.57 21.36 3.51
CA TYR A 61 7.33 22.77 3.28
C TYR A 61 7.25 23.03 1.79
N LEU A 62 6.15 23.62 1.35
CA LEU A 62 5.78 23.70 -0.05
C LEU A 62 5.57 25.14 -0.49
N TYR A 63 5.90 25.40 -1.74
CA TYR A 63 5.58 26.66 -2.41
C TYR A 63 4.87 26.38 -3.74
N ARG A 64 3.67 26.93 -3.90
CA ARG A 64 2.93 26.85 -5.16
C ARG A 64 3.31 28.01 -6.07
N ASP A 65 3.99 27.72 -7.17
CA ASP A 65 4.37 28.71 -8.17
C ASP A 65 3.12 29.11 -8.99
N PRO A 66 2.67 30.37 -8.89
CA PRO A 66 1.41 30.79 -9.55
C PRO A 66 1.58 30.94 -11.05
N VAL A 67 2.80 31.10 -11.55
CA VAL A 67 3.09 31.31 -12.98
C VAL A 67 3.27 29.97 -13.70
N LYS A 68 4.03 29.06 -13.08
CA LYS A 68 4.37 27.77 -13.69
C LYS A 68 3.41 26.64 -13.29
N GLY A 69 2.51 26.88 -12.34
CA GLY A 69 1.62 25.83 -11.79
C GLY A 69 2.35 24.70 -11.04
N LEU A 70 3.64 24.86 -10.81
CA LEU A 70 4.49 23.84 -10.17
C LEU A 70 4.41 23.93 -8.65
N MET A 71 4.36 22.77 -8.00
CA MET A 71 4.58 22.64 -6.57
C MET A 71 6.09 22.45 -6.33
N LYS A 72 6.67 23.26 -5.45
CA LYS A 72 8.09 23.18 -5.06
C LYS A 72 8.20 22.70 -3.62
N ILE A 73 9.06 21.74 -3.36
CA ILE A 73 9.49 21.40 -2.01
C ILE A 73 10.63 22.34 -1.66
N THR A 74 10.40 23.20 -0.66
CA THR A 74 11.40 24.16 -0.19
C THR A 74 12.25 23.59 0.95
N ASP A 75 11.62 22.74 1.80
CA ASP A 75 12.29 22.02 2.88
C ASP A 75 11.49 20.77 3.28
N MET A 76 12.10 19.88 4.08
CA MET A 76 11.45 18.72 4.66
C MET A 76 12.06 18.38 6.02
N ASP A 77 11.22 18.42 7.05
CA ASP A 77 11.55 17.88 8.37
C ASP A 77 11.24 16.38 8.37
N CYS A 78 12.26 15.56 8.14
CA CYS A 78 12.11 14.11 8.08
C CYS A 78 11.92 13.53 9.49
N ARG A 79 10.77 12.85 9.71
CA ARG A 79 10.46 12.12 10.94
C ARG A 79 11.06 10.72 10.91
N SER A 80 10.96 10.05 9.79
CA SER A 80 11.52 8.72 9.56
C SER A 80 11.85 8.51 8.09
N CYS A 81 12.99 7.88 7.82
CA CYS A 81 13.40 7.39 6.50
C CYS A 81 13.59 5.86 6.49
N PHE A 82 13.13 5.18 7.52
CA PHE A 82 13.03 3.72 7.62
C PHE A 82 14.33 3.00 7.20
N PRO A 83 15.44 3.15 7.92
CA PRO A 83 16.73 2.54 7.57
C PRO A 83 16.67 1.01 7.55
N GLY A 84 15.96 0.36 8.48
CA GLY A 84 15.82 -1.09 8.54
C GLY A 84 15.05 -1.68 7.36
N ILE A 85 14.14 -0.92 6.73
CA ILE A 85 13.53 -1.33 5.47
C ILE A 85 14.57 -1.40 4.35
N ARG A 86 15.54 -0.49 4.34
CA ARG A 86 16.60 -0.44 3.31
C ARG A 86 17.67 -1.50 3.51
N GLU A 87 17.84 -2.00 4.71
CA GLU A 87 18.82 -3.03 5.08
C GLU A 87 18.34 -4.46 4.80
N SER A 88 17.01 -4.67 4.62
CA SER A 88 16.43 -5.95 4.29
C SER A 88 15.80 -5.94 2.90
N VAL A 89 16.21 -6.84 2.04
CA VAL A 89 15.66 -7.00 0.68
C VAL A 89 14.17 -7.34 0.73
N ARG A 90 13.75 -8.21 1.64
CA ARG A 90 12.33 -8.58 1.81
C ARG A 90 11.49 -7.39 2.26
N LYS A 91 11.93 -6.66 3.28
CA LYS A 91 11.24 -5.44 3.75
C LYS A 91 11.18 -4.37 2.66
N PHE A 92 12.25 -4.19 1.91
CA PHE A 92 12.28 -3.25 0.79
C PHE A 92 11.23 -3.57 -0.28
N PHE A 93 11.07 -4.84 -0.65
CA PHE A 93 10.04 -5.22 -1.63
C PHE A 93 8.63 -5.06 -1.07
N HIS A 94 8.38 -5.41 0.19
CA HIS A 94 7.08 -5.17 0.84
C HIS A 94 6.73 -3.68 0.86
N ALA A 95 7.68 -2.82 1.26
CA ALA A 95 7.50 -1.36 1.20
C ALA A 95 7.21 -0.90 -0.22
N SER A 96 7.94 -1.41 -1.21
CA SER A 96 7.74 -1.06 -2.63
C SER A 96 6.32 -1.41 -3.11
N VAL A 97 5.77 -2.56 -2.68
CA VAL A 97 4.38 -2.95 -2.98
C VAL A 97 3.40 -1.98 -2.31
N PHE A 98 3.60 -1.63 -1.03
CA PHE A 98 2.73 -0.67 -0.34
C PHE A 98 2.71 0.69 -1.05
N LEU A 99 3.90 1.24 -1.34
CA LEU A 99 4.04 2.54 -2.00
C LEU A 99 3.45 2.54 -3.41
N GLU A 100 3.72 1.49 -4.20
CA GLU A 100 3.21 1.41 -5.57
C GLU A 100 1.70 1.18 -5.60
N THR A 101 1.14 0.39 -4.66
CA THR A 101 -0.30 0.22 -4.50
C THR A 101 -0.97 1.58 -4.34
N VAL A 102 -0.53 2.38 -3.36
CA VAL A 102 -1.09 3.72 -3.13
C VAL A 102 -0.87 4.63 -4.34
N LEU A 103 0.33 4.63 -4.92
CA LEU A 103 0.66 5.50 -6.06
C LEU A 103 -0.22 5.23 -7.29
N ARG A 104 -0.57 3.97 -7.55
CA ARG A 104 -1.24 3.54 -8.78
C ARG A 104 -2.76 3.50 -8.68
N THR A 105 -3.27 3.26 -7.49
CA THR A 105 -4.69 3.00 -7.27
C THR A 105 -5.31 3.96 -6.25
N PHE A 106 -4.63 5.09 -5.96
CA PHE A 106 -5.09 6.03 -4.93
C PHE A 106 -6.56 6.37 -5.10
N GLY A 107 -7.33 5.97 -4.09
CA GLY A 107 -8.75 6.21 -3.95
C GLY A 107 -9.14 6.09 -2.47
N GLY A 108 -10.35 6.48 -2.13
CA GLY A 108 -10.83 6.48 -0.75
C GLY A 108 -10.41 7.71 0.07
N GLU A 109 -10.50 7.59 1.38
CA GLU A 109 -10.22 8.69 2.31
C GLU A 109 -8.72 8.92 2.49
N GLY A 110 -8.20 10.02 1.96
CA GLY A 110 -6.79 10.39 2.03
C GLY A 110 -6.19 10.31 3.45
N PRO A 111 -6.84 10.84 4.50
CA PRO A 111 -6.35 10.72 5.88
C PRO A 111 -6.23 9.28 6.38
N PHE A 112 -7.16 8.40 6.00
CA PHE A 112 -7.11 6.99 6.37
C PHE A 112 -5.93 6.28 5.67
N VAL A 113 -5.81 6.45 4.35
CA VAL A 113 -4.73 5.82 3.56
C VAL A 113 -3.36 6.29 4.03
N TYR A 114 -3.22 7.59 4.37
CA TYR A 114 -2.00 8.14 4.95
C TYR A 114 -1.62 7.45 6.27
N ARG A 115 -2.58 7.31 7.20
CA ARG A 115 -2.35 6.63 8.48
C ARG A 115 -2.01 5.16 8.30
N LEU A 116 -2.79 4.44 7.47
CA LEU A 116 -2.57 3.03 7.19
C LEU A 116 -1.17 2.78 6.61
N LEU A 117 -0.76 3.59 5.62
CA LEU A 117 0.57 3.46 5.02
C LEU A 117 1.68 3.78 6.02
N GLY A 118 1.54 4.86 6.80
CA GLY A 118 2.52 5.25 7.81
C GLY A 118 2.68 4.20 8.92
N GLU A 119 1.56 3.62 9.39
CA GLU A 119 1.56 2.54 10.36
C GLU A 119 2.19 1.27 9.79
N ALA A 120 1.81 0.88 8.56
CA ALA A 120 2.37 -0.29 7.90
C ALA A 120 3.89 -0.17 7.69
N LEU A 121 4.39 1.00 7.27
CA LEU A 121 5.83 1.24 7.14
C LEU A 121 6.56 1.19 8.50
N SER A 122 5.95 1.73 9.55
CA SER A 122 6.53 1.72 10.89
C SER A 122 6.59 0.29 11.48
N LEU A 123 5.56 -0.52 11.25
CA LEU A 123 5.56 -1.92 11.62
C LEU A 123 6.57 -2.73 10.81
N LEU A 124 6.62 -2.50 9.50
CA LEU A 124 7.57 -3.13 8.59
C LEU A 124 9.03 -2.88 9.00
N GLU A 125 9.33 -1.67 9.45
CA GLU A 125 10.66 -1.29 9.98
C GLU A 125 11.06 -2.15 11.17
N ALA A 126 10.15 -2.31 12.14
CA ALA A 126 10.43 -2.89 13.45
C ALA A 126 10.26 -4.41 13.51
N MET A 127 9.42 -5.01 12.64
CA MET A 127 9.02 -6.40 12.78
C MET A 127 10.04 -7.39 12.20
N PRO A 128 10.04 -8.66 12.69
CA PRO A 128 10.82 -9.73 12.10
C PRO A 128 10.26 -10.15 10.73
N GLU A 129 11.12 -10.71 9.87
CA GLU A 129 10.77 -11.03 8.48
C GLU A 129 9.72 -12.13 8.33
N GLU A 130 9.56 -12.98 9.35
CA GLU A 130 8.55 -14.06 9.37
C GLU A 130 7.11 -13.53 9.41
N LYS A 131 6.94 -12.26 9.76
CA LYS A 131 5.62 -11.60 9.88
C LYS A 131 5.24 -10.69 8.71
N LEU A 132 6.06 -10.64 7.69
CA LEU A 132 5.87 -9.71 6.56
C LEU A 132 4.64 -10.05 5.72
N THR A 133 4.33 -11.34 5.56
CA THR A 133 3.17 -11.79 4.79
C THR A 133 1.86 -11.41 5.46
N GLU A 134 1.77 -11.56 6.79
CA GLU A 134 0.60 -11.13 7.57
C GLU A 134 0.39 -9.61 7.45
N LEU A 135 1.46 -8.82 7.55
CA LEU A 135 1.38 -7.38 7.38
C LEU A 135 0.92 -7.00 5.96
N LEU A 136 1.44 -7.67 4.93
CA LEU A 136 1.03 -7.46 3.55
C LEU A 136 -0.46 -7.74 3.36
N VAL A 137 -0.96 -8.88 3.84
CA VAL A 137 -2.37 -9.27 3.77
C VAL A 137 -3.26 -8.23 4.47
N GLN A 138 -2.90 -7.84 5.69
CA GLN A 138 -3.65 -6.84 6.46
C GLN A 138 -3.66 -5.46 5.79
N PHE A 139 -2.51 -5.02 5.26
CA PHE A 139 -2.42 -3.75 4.54
C PHE A 139 -3.30 -3.75 3.29
N LEU A 140 -3.17 -4.78 2.45
CA LEU A 140 -3.92 -4.85 1.19
C LEU A 140 -5.43 -4.90 1.40
N PHE A 141 -5.91 -5.71 2.35
CA PHE A 141 -7.33 -5.80 2.62
C PHE A 141 -7.91 -4.48 3.14
N ARG A 142 -7.24 -3.83 4.11
CA ARG A 142 -7.66 -2.54 4.66
C ARG A 142 -7.63 -1.44 3.61
N TYR A 143 -6.63 -1.48 2.74
CA TYR A 143 -6.53 -0.55 1.62
C TYR A 143 -7.72 -0.71 0.66
N LEU A 144 -8.02 -1.96 0.23
CA LEU A 144 -9.19 -2.26 -0.61
C LEU A 144 -10.50 -1.83 0.05
N SER A 145 -10.63 -2.05 1.36
CA SER A 145 -11.80 -1.61 2.13
C SER A 145 -11.96 -0.09 2.12
N SER A 146 -10.88 0.64 2.32
CA SER A 146 -10.91 2.11 2.29
C SER A 146 -11.23 2.68 0.91
N ALA A 147 -10.88 1.95 -0.14
CA ALA A 147 -11.18 2.32 -1.52
C ALA A 147 -12.62 1.92 -1.95
N GLY A 148 -13.38 1.26 -1.07
CA GLY A 148 -14.75 0.80 -1.35
C GLY A 148 -14.83 -0.38 -2.33
N VAL A 149 -13.73 -1.10 -2.53
CA VAL A 149 -13.59 -2.22 -3.47
C VAL A 149 -13.19 -3.53 -2.78
N ALA A 150 -13.32 -3.58 -1.46
CA ALA A 150 -13.08 -4.84 -0.74
C ALA A 150 -14.10 -5.92 -1.18
N PRO A 151 -13.66 -7.19 -1.25
CA PRO A 151 -14.57 -8.29 -1.55
C PRO A 151 -15.62 -8.46 -0.45
N ASN A 152 -16.81 -8.86 -0.85
CA ASN A 152 -17.80 -9.32 0.11
C ASN A 152 -17.42 -10.74 0.57
N LEU A 153 -17.05 -10.87 1.84
CA LEU A 153 -16.62 -12.14 2.41
C LEU A 153 -17.78 -13.07 2.76
N GLU A 154 -19.00 -12.55 2.85
CA GLU A 154 -20.19 -13.27 3.33
C GLU A 154 -21.05 -13.78 2.19
N LEU A 155 -21.25 -12.99 1.15
CA LEU A 155 -22.16 -13.32 0.07
C LEU A 155 -21.41 -13.83 -1.17
N CYS A 156 -22.00 -14.79 -1.85
CA CYS A 156 -21.55 -15.21 -3.19
C CYS A 156 -21.90 -14.14 -4.24
N GLY A 157 -20.92 -13.70 -5.02
CA GLY A 157 -21.10 -12.68 -6.06
C GLY A 157 -22.05 -13.10 -7.20
N THR A 158 -22.33 -14.40 -7.37
CA THR A 158 -23.24 -14.89 -8.41
C THR A 158 -24.64 -15.15 -7.89
N CYS A 159 -24.79 -15.97 -6.84
CA CYS A 159 -26.13 -16.44 -6.39
C CYS A 159 -26.59 -15.78 -5.08
N GLY A 160 -25.79 -14.93 -4.45
CA GLY A 160 -26.13 -14.28 -3.20
C GLY A 160 -26.17 -15.22 -1.96
N LYS A 161 -25.77 -16.51 -2.10
CA LYS A 161 -25.76 -17.46 -0.99
C LYS A 161 -24.81 -16.97 0.11
N GLU A 162 -25.30 -16.93 1.34
CA GLU A 162 -24.50 -16.63 2.51
C GLU A 162 -23.45 -17.72 2.77
N ARG A 163 -22.31 -17.34 3.31
CA ARG A 163 -21.24 -18.27 3.68
C ARG A 163 -21.53 -18.90 5.05
N SER A 164 -21.38 -20.20 5.17
CA SER A 164 -21.21 -20.82 6.48
C SER A 164 -19.75 -20.77 6.92
N ASP A 165 -19.50 -20.80 8.25
CA ASP A 165 -18.14 -20.62 8.81
C ASP A 165 -17.11 -21.64 8.33
N ARG A 166 -17.55 -22.80 7.85
CA ARG A 166 -16.68 -23.87 7.35
C ARG A 166 -16.49 -23.89 5.86
N GLU A 167 -17.16 -23.01 5.12
CA GLU A 167 -17.09 -22.99 3.66
C GLU A 167 -15.90 -22.11 3.19
N PRO A 168 -15.11 -22.60 2.22
CA PRO A 168 -14.13 -21.77 1.52
C PRO A 168 -14.83 -20.76 0.61
N ARG A 169 -14.08 -19.81 0.08
CA ARG A 169 -14.46 -18.95 -1.01
C ARG A 169 -13.56 -19.17 -2.22
N TYR A 170 -14.11 -18.98 -3.38
CA TYR A 170 -13.41 -19.12 -4.65
C TYR A 170 -13.33 -17.77 -5.35
N TYR A 171 -12.30 -17.55 -6.12
CA TYR A 171 -12.11 -16.29 -6.86
C TYR A 171 -11.55 -16.55 -8.25
N ARG A 172 -11.95 -15.73 -9.21
CA ARG A 172 -11.39 -15.73 -10.55
C ARG A 172 -10.15 -14.86 -10.61
N PRO A 173 -9.06 -15.33 -11.27
CA PRO A 173 -7.89 -14.48 -11.46
C PRO A 173 -8.26 -13.14 -12.11
N GLY A 174 -7.80 -12.04 -11.51
CA GLY A 174 -8.14 -10.70 -11.97
C GLY A 174 -9.53 -10.18 -11.54
N GLY A 175 -10.31 -10.96 -10.80
CA GLY A 175 -11.57 -10.55 -10.20
C GLY A 175 -11.45 -10.18 -8.73
N VAL A 176 -12.37 -9.37 -8.24
CA VAL A 176 -12.49 -9.02 -6.81
C VAL A 176 -13.58 -9.85 -6.12
N GLU A 177 -14.57 -10.30 -6.87
CA GLU A 177 -15.71 -11.06 -6.33
C GLU A 177 -15.34 -12.44 -5.84
N LEU A 178 -16.05 -12.88 -4.80
CA LEU A 178 -15.92 -14.21 -4.20
C LEU A 178 -17.16 -15.06 -4.49
N TYR A 179 -16.94 -16.37 -4.69
CA TYR A 179 -17.97 -17.32 -5.09
C TYR A 179 -18.09 -18.47 -4.11
N CYS A 180 -19.27 -19.06 -3.99
CA CYS A 180 -19.47 -20.34 -3.30
C CYS A 180 -19.02 -21.52 -4.18
N GLY A 181 -18.91 -22.72 -3.59
CA GLY A 181 -18.48 -23.93 -4.31
C GLY A 181 -19.40 -24.33 -5.47
N GLU A 182 -20.71 -24.00 -5.39
CA GLU A 182 -21.67 -24.30 -6.45
C GLU A 182 -21.53 -23.36 -7.66
N CYS A 183 -20.98 -22.14 -7.46
CA CYS A 183 -20.76 -21.13 -8.49
C CYS A 183 -19.30 -21.04 -8.94
N SER A 184 -18.41 -21.82 -8.35
CA SER A 184 -16.98 -21.86 -8.70
C SER A 184 -16.73 -22.71 -9.94
N HIS A 185 -15.62 -22.44 -10.62
CA HIS A 185 -15.11 -23.21 -11.76
C HIS A 185 -13.80 -23.93 -11.37
N PRO A 186 -13.41 -24.99 -12.10
CA PRO A 186 -12.19 -25.77 -11.79
C PRO A 186 -10.90 -24.94 -11.79
N GLU A 187 -10.84 -23.86 -12.55
CA GLU A 187 -9.72 -22.94 -12.66
C GLU A 187 -9.68 -21.83 -11.60
N ASP A 188 -10.72 -21.72 -10.78
CA ASP A 188 -10.81 -20.68 -9.76
C ASP A 188 -9.79 -20.92 -8.65
N GLY A 189 -9.19 -19.82 -8.15
CA GLY A 189 -8.40 -19.87 -6.94
C GLY A 189 -9.27 -20.08 -5.70
N VAL A 190 -8.69 -20.62 -4.65
CA VAL A 190 -9.41 -20.96 -3.41
C VAL A 190 -8.83 -20.20 -2.21
N ILE A 191 -9.71 -19.62 -1.40
CA ILE A 191 -9.39 -19.11 -0.07
C ILE A 191 -10.00 -20.09 0.94
N PRO A 192 -9.19 -20.84 1.71
CA PRO A 192 -9.68 -21.73 2.74
C PRO A 192 -10.57 -21.00 3.76
N SER A 193 -11.50 -21.72 4.38
CA SER A 193 -12.42 -21.12 5.36
C SER A 193 -11.73 -20.37 6.48
N GLY A 194 -10.59 -20.89 6.97
CA GLY A 194 -9.75 -20.21 7.97
C GLY A 194 -9.23 -18.84 7.51
N GLY A 195 -8.87 -18.72 6.24
CA GLY A 195 -8.43 -17.43 5.66
C GLY A 195 -9.55 -16.40 5.60
N VAL A 196 -10.76 -16.84 5.19
CA VAL A 196 -11.93 -15.95 5.19
C VAL A 196 -12.28 -15.48 6.59
N SER A 197 -12.37 -16.41 7.56
CA SER A 197 -12.68 -16.08 8.95
C SER A 197 -11.59 -15.22 9.62
N TYR A 198 -10.31 -15.43 9.25
CA TYR A 198 -9.21 -14.58 9.70
C TYR A 198 -9.44 -13.12 9.32
N ILE A 199 -9.73 -12.82 8.07
CA ILE A 199 -9.97 -11.44 7.62
C ILE A 199 -11.24 -10.87 8.27
N GLN A 200 -12.34 -11.64 8.32
CA GLN A 200 -13.57 -11.20 8.98
C GLN A 200 -13.35 -10.79 10.44
N TYR A 201 -12.52 -11.52 11.15
CA TYR A 201 -12.20 -11.21 12.53
C TYR A 201 -11.21 -10.05 12.68
N THR A 202 -10.15 -10.03 11.87
CA THR A 202 -9.01 -9.12 12.07
C THR A 202 -9.17 -7.74 11.45
N HIS A 203 -10.05 -7.56 10.45
CA HIS A 203 -10.15 -6.30 9.72
C HIS A 203 -10.61 -5.11 10.57
N THR A 204 -11.35 -5.37 11.66
CA THR A 204 -11.84 -4.35 12.60
C THR A 204 -10.87 -4.07 13.75
N LEU A 205 -9.88 -4.97 13.98
CA LEU A 205 -8.90 -4.79 15.03
C LEU A 205 -7.86 -3.73 14.66
N PRO A 206 -7.20 -3.08 15.62
CA PRO A 206 -5.96 -2.34 15.38
C PRO A 206 -4.95 -3.22 14.63
N LEU A 207 -4.16 -2.62 13.72
CA LEU A 207 -3.25 -3.40 12.86
C LEU A 207 -2.26 -4.23 13.68
N VAL A 208 -1.74 -3.68 14.77
CA VAL A 208 -0.82 -4.40 15.69
C VAL A 208 -1.47 -5.64 16.31
N GLU A 209 -2.74 -5.55 16.72
CA GLU A 209 -3.49 -6.67 17.31
C GLU A 209 -3.81 -7.73 16.25
N ALA A 210 -4.20 -7.31 15.06
CA ALA A 210 -4.46 -8.21 13.93
C ALA A 210 -3.26 -9.09 13.60
N LEU A 211 -2.03 -8.56 13.72
CA LEU A 211 -0.79 -9.29 13.47
C LEU A 211 -0.44 -10.32 14.56
N GLN A 212 -1.13 -10.33 15.71
CA GLN A 212 -0.99 -11.35 16.75
C GLN A 212 -1.86 -12.58 16.47
N VAL A 213 -2.86 -12.45 15.62
CA VAL A 213 -3.74 -13.56 15.26
C VAL A 213 -3.01 -14.50 14.29
N ARG A 214 -2.89 -15.77 14.68
CA ARG A 214 -2.21 -16.78 13.85
C ARG A 214 -3.15 -17.31 12.76
N LEU A 215 -2.61 -17.47 11.58
CA LEU A 215 -3.27 -18.13 10.46
C LEU A 215 -2.32 -19.23 9.93
N GLU A 216 -2.90 -20.32 9.47
CA GLU A 216 -2.15 -21.37 8.81
C GLU A 216 -1.48 -20.83 7.52
N GLU A 217 -0.25 -21.25 7.27
CA GLU A 217 0.59 -20.74 6.17
C GLU A 217 -0.10 -20.90 4.81
N THR A 218 -0.73 -22.04 4.55
CA THR A 218 -1.45 -22.29 3.27
C THR A 218 -2.59 -21.30 3.06
N SER A 219 -3.35 -21.01 4.12
CA SER A 219 -4.43 -20.01 4.09
C SER A 219 -3.90 -18.59 3.92
N LEU A 220 -2.76 -18.28 4.56
CA LEU A 220 -2.11 -16.98 4.45
C LEU A 220 -1.59 -16.73 3.03
N GLN A 221 -0.96 -17.72 2.40
CA GLN A 221 -0.47 -17.63 1.02
C GLN A 221 -1.63 -17.50 0.02
N SER A 222 -2.73 -18.23 0.22
CA SER A 222 -3.93 -18.12 -0.61
C SER A 222 -4.54 -16.71 -0.53
N LEU A 223 -4.66 -16.16 0.68
CA LEU A 223 -5.12 -14.78 0.88
C LEU A 223 -4.19 -13.76 0.22
N LYS A 224 -2.88 -13.91 0.40
CA LYS A 224 -1.90 -13.03 -0.24
C LYS A 224 -2.08 -13.04 -1.76
N GLY A 225 -2.13 -14.22 -2.38
CA GLY A 225 -2.31 -14.36 -3.82
C GLY A 225 -3.59 -13.68 -4.32
N TYR A 226 -4.69 -13.90 -3.63
CA TYR A 226 -5.96 -13.28 -3.94
C TYR A 226 -5.91 -11.74 -3.84
N LEU A 227 -5.44 -11.18 -2.73
CA LEU A 227 -5.42 -9.74 -2.53
C LEU A 227 -4.47 -9.02 -3.49
N LEU A 228 -3.33 -9.64 -3.83
CA LEU A 228 -2.45 -9.13 -4.87
C LEU A 228 -3.12 -9.13 -6.25
N SER A 229 -3.90 -10.16 -6.57
CA SER A 229 -4.70 -10.21 -7.80
C SER A 229 -5.74 -9.07 -7.84
N CYS A 230 -6.43 -8.79 -6.73
CA CYS A 230 -7.36 -7.65 -6.62
C CYS A 230 -6.66 -6.32 -6.92
N ILE A 231 -5.50 -6.08 -6.31
CA ILE A 231 -4.75 -4.83 -6.53
C ILE A 231 -4.26 -4.72 -7.98
N GLN A 232 -3.82 -5.81 -8.59
CA GLN A 232 -3.41 -5.81 -10.00
C GLN A 232 -4.57 -5.43 -10.94
N SER A 233 -5.76 -5.94 -10.67
CA SER A 233 -6.98 -5.57 -11.39
C SER A 233 -7.27 -4.07 -11.32
N LEU A 234 -7.19 -3.49 -10.12
CA LEU A 234 -7.44 -2.06 -9.90
C LEU A 234 -6.39 -1.16 -10.55
N SER A 235 -5.14 -1.61 -10.61
CA SER A 235 -4.03 -0.81 -11.13
C SER A 235 -3.98 -0.71 -12.67
N MET A 236 -4.95 -1.29 -13.38
CA MET A 236 -4.98 -1.39 -14.84
C MET A 236 -3.68 -2.01 -15.42
N GLY A 237 -3.06 -2.92 -14.72
CA GLY A 237 -1.84 -3.60 -15.14
C GLY A 237 -0.99 -4.09 -13.98
N SER A 238 0.06 -4.87 -14.28
CA SER A 238 0.92 -5.41 -13.24
C SER A 238 1.71 -4.31 -12.52
N LEU A 239 1.73 -4.37 -11.18
CA LEU A 239 2.64 -3.56 -10.38
C LEU A 239 4.08 -3.97 -10.71
N LYS A 240 4.95 -2.99 -10.96
CA LYS A 240 6.37 -3.24 -11.23
C LYS A 240 7.06 -3.90 -10.04
N SER A 241 6.70 -3.47 -8.83
CA SER A 241 7.22 -4.03 -7.59
C SER A 241 6.93 -5.53 -7.47
N LEU A 242 5.76 -6.02 -7.88
CA LEU A 242 5.44 -7.45 -7.85
C LEU A 242 6.30 -8.27 -8.82
N ARG A 243 6.57 -7.73 -10.01
CA ARG A 243 7.43 -8.40 -10.99
C ARG A 243 8.88 -8.50 -10.53
N THR A 244 9.38 -7.49 -9.81
CA THR A 244 10.76 -7.47 -9.31
C THR A 244 10.91 -8.16 -7.96
N ALA A 245 9.81 -8.33 -7.22
CA ALA A 245 9.77 -8.95 -5.89
C ALA A 245 9.49 -10.47 -5.93
N GLU A 246 9.48 -11.06 -7.13
CA GLU A 246 9.23 -12.51 -7.29
C GLU A 246 10.23 -13.32 -6.44
N GLY A 247 9.69 -14.13 -5.51
CA GLY A 247 10.49 -14.89 -4.55
C GLY A 247 10.83 -14.18 -3.23
N PHE A 248 10.48 -12.90 -3.06
CA PHE A 248 10.76 -12.13 -1.84
C PHE A 248 9.50 -11.73 -1.03
N LEU A 249 8.30 -11.94 -1.59
CA LEU A 249 7.01 -11.64 -0.94
C LEU A 249 6.39 -12.88 -0.30
#